data_ddaf1540e8c5ed235027cbdde12d0f9a
#
_entry.id   ddaf1540e8c5ed235027cbdde12d0f9a
#
_cell.length_a   1.000
_cell.length_b   1.000
_cell.length_c   1.000
_cell.angle_alpha   90.00
_cell.angle_beta   90.00
_cell.angle_gamma   90.00
#
_symmetry.space_group_name_H-M   'P 1'
#
loop_
_entity.id
_entity.type
_entity.pdbx_description
1 polymer ?
#
loop_
_entity_poly.entity_id
_entity_poly.type
_entity_poly.pdbx_seq_one_letter_code
_entity_poly.pdbx_strand_id
1 'polypeptide(L)'
;MKTFYQISSGFAGIAVIRKSIREINFNHLKFNSALRLILVWIIFLLSSFTVPGGKPVLTEEMRFQTERAFFYYQIKGQPFSEDLLKQCLYYERIEYQDIVILQSQLETGYYTSDVFLNGNNCFGMRFPKTRPTVATGIYKEHAQYSHWSDSVIDYALWQKYYLSRGYRIGGSNDDAFYLVFLKCVRYAEDPRYVSKLVEMSQRDLT
;
A
#
# COMPACT_ATOMS: atom_id res chain seq x y z
N MET A 1 -17.31 -30.98 -34.65
CA MET A 1 -17.46 -31.56 -33.30
C MET A 1 -16.38 -31.03 -32.39
N LYS A 2 -16.42 -29.73 -32.10
CA LYS A 2 -15.52 -29.03 -31.13
C LYS A 2 -16.21 -27.73 -30.71
N THR A 3 -17.06 -27.73 -29.70
CA THR A 3 -17.53 -26.50 -29.03
C THR A 3 -18.41 -26.85 -27.82
N PHE A 4 -17.84 -27.45 -26.75
CA PHE A 4 -18.63 -27.65 -25.52
C PHE A 4 -17.80 -27.70 -24.23
N TYR A 5 -16.56 -27.19 -24.21
CA TYR A 5 -15.72 -27.30 -22.99
C TYR A 5 -15.35 -25.97 -22.32
N GLN A 6 -15.98 -24.85 -22.62
CA GLN A 6 -15.59 -23.55 -22.06
C GLN A 6 -16.60 -22.89 -21.11
N ILE A 7 -17.70 -23.57 -20.74
CA ILE A 7 -18.74 -22.94 -19.88
C ILE A 7 -18.71 -23.42 -18.43
N SER A 8 -17.95 -24.48 -18.08
CA SER A 8 -18.01 -25.07 -16.74
C SER A 8 -17.12 -24.36 -15.70
N SER A 9 -16.05 -23.68 -16.09
CA SER A 9 -15.12 -23.02 -15.13
C SER A 9 -15.68 -21.73 -14.51
N GLY A 10 -16.59 -21.05 -15.18
CA GLY A 10 -17.20 -19.81 -14.67
C GLY A 10 -18.19 -20.03 -13.52
N PHE A 11 -18.86 -21.18 -13.49
CA PHE A 11 -19.85 -21.49 -12.45
C PHE A 11 -19.22 -21.93 -11.13
N ALA A 12 -18.06 -22.59 -11.18
CA ALA A 12 -17.33 -23.01 -9.97
C ALA A 12 -16.82 -21.81 -9.18
N GLY A 13 -16.28 -20.79 -9.85
CA GLY A 13 -15.78 -19.56 -9.20
C GLY A 13 -16.85 -18.78 -8.44
N ILE A 14 -18.06 -18.67 -9.02
CA ILE A 14 -19.18 -17.96 -8.38
C ILE A 14 -19.73 -18.73 -7.19
N ALA A 15 -19.74 -20.06 -7.25
CA ALA A 15 -20.18 -20.91 -6.16
C ALA A 15 -19.21 -20.80 -4.95
N VAL A 16 -17.90 -20.74 -5.20
CA VAL A 16 -16.86 -20.55 -4.18
C VAL A 16 -17.01 -19.17 -3.51
N ILE A 17 -17.18 -18.10 -4.30
CA ILE A 17 -17.38 -16.75 -3.74
C ILE A 17 -18.67 -16.67 -2.92
N ARG A 18 -19.79 -17.23 -3.39
CA ARG A 18 -21.04 -17.28 -2.62
C ARG A 18 -20.93 -18.13 -1.36
N LYS A 19 -20.14 -19.20 -1.39
CA LYS A 19 -19.88 -20.04 -0.22
C LYS A 19 -19.03 -19.26 0.81
N SER A 20 -17.96 -18.60 0.38
CA SER A 20 -17.11 -17.76 1.24
C SER A 20 -17.89 -16.61 1.87
N ILE A 21 -18.78 -15.95 1.13
CA ILE A 21 -19.62 -14.86 1.67
C ILE A 21 -20.64 -15.39 2.70
N ARG A 22 -21.19 -16.61 2.53
CA ARG A 22 -22.12 -17.21 3.51
C ARG A 22 -21.41 -17.70 4.76
N GLU A 23 -20.14 -18.10 4.68
CA GLU A 23 -19.35 -18.59 5.80
C GLU A 23 -18.74 -17.45 6.64
N ILE A 24 -18.77 -16.20 6.14
CA ILE A 24 -18.44 -15.03 6.96
C ILE A 24 -19.55 -14.86 7.99
N ASN A 25 -19.28 -15.32 9.21
CA ASN A 25 -20.19 -15.17 10.34
C ASN A 25 -20.20 -13.70 10.79
N PHE A 26 -21.09 -12.91 10.21
CA PHE A 26 -21.22 -11.46 10.45
C PHE A 26 -21.50 -11.11 11.92
N ASN A 27 -21.89 -12.07 12.75
CA ASN A 27 -22.24 -11.85 14.16
C ASN A 27 -21.02 -11.62 15.07
N HIS A 28 -19.81 -12.04 14.67
CA HIS A 28 -18.59 -11.82 15.44
C HIS A 28 -17.81 -10.56 15.03
N LEU A 29 -18.19 -9.92 13.93
CA LEU A 29 -17.56 -8.69 13.47
C LEU A 29 -18.28 -7.50 14.10
N LYS A 30 -17.69 -6.88 15.13
CA LYS A 30 -18.09 -5.56 15.63
C LYS A 30 -17.75 -4.50 14.57
N PHE A 31 -18.50 -4.53 13.45
CA PHE A 31 -18.38 -3.49 12.43
C PHE A 31 -18.82 -2.15 13.01
N ASN A 32 -17.95 -1.17 12.94
CA ASN A 32 -18.33 0.22 13.09
C ASN A 32 -19.42 0.53 12.05
N SER A 33 -20.48 1.24 12.41
CA SER A 33 -21.63 1.55 11.56
C SER A 33 -21.24 2.12 10.19
N ALA A 34 -20.16 2.89 10.14
CA ALA A 34 -19.59 3.43 8.90
C ALA A 34 -19.12 2.35 7.91
N LEU A 35 -18.49 1.28 8.38
CA LEU A 35 -18.00 0.21 7.53
C LEU A 35 -19.13 -0.66 6.96
N ARG A 36 -20.22 -0.83 7.74
CA ARG A 36 -21.45 -1.48 7.25
C ARG A 36 -22.09 -0.69 6.13
N LEU A 37 -22.14 0.64 6.26
CA LEU A 37 -22.68 1.53 5.23
C LEU A 37 -21.82 1.50 3.97
N ILE A 38 -20.48 1.48 4.08
CA ILE A 38 -19.57 1.37 2.94
C ILE A 38 -19.77 0.04 2.20
N LEU A 39 -19.88 -1.09 2.91
CA LEU A 39 -20.15 -2.38 2.30
C LEU A 39 -21.53 -2.43 1.62
N VAL A 40 -22.57 -1.87 2.23
CA VAL A 40 -23.90 -1.75 1.62
C VAL A 40 -23.86 -0.87 0.39
N TRP A 41 -23.13 0.26 0.41
CA TRP A 41 -22.93 1.14 -0.74
C TRP A 41 -22.17 0.47 -1.87
N ILE A 42 -21.14 -0.31 -1.58
CA ILE A 42 -20.39 -1.10 -2.57
C ILE A 42 -21.32 -2.15 -3.21
N ILE A 43 -22.12 -2.86 -2.42
CA ILE A 43 -23.08 -3.83 -2.92
C ILE A 43 -24.16 -3.14 -3.77
N PHE A 44 -24.63 -1.97 -3.35
CA PHE A 44 -25.62 -1.18 -4.08
C PHE A 44 -25.07 -0.63 -5.41
N LEU A 45 -23.84 -0.10 -5.41
CA LEU A 45 -23.15 0.31 -6.64
C LEU A 45 -22.94 -0.86 -7.60
N LEU A 46 -22.54 -2.03 -7.10
CA LEU A 46 -22.38 -3.25 -7.90
C LEU A 46 -23.72 -3.74 -8.49
N SER A 47 -24.84 -3.52 -7.79
CA SER A 47 -26.19 -3.87 -8.28
C SER A 47 -26.74 -2.86 -9.29
N SER A 48 -26.30 -1.62 -9.26
CA SER A 48 -26.78 -0.54 -10.16
C SER A 48 -26.14 -0.58 -11.56
N PHE A 49 -25.05 -1.35 -11.73
CA PHE A 49 -24.39 -1.57 -13.03
C PHE A 49 -24.87 -2.85 -13.74
N THR A 50 -26.06 -3.34 -13.49
CA THR A 50 -26.64 -4.43 -14.28
C THR A 50 -27.07 -3.90 -15.63
N VAL A 51 -26.21 -4.05 -16.63
CA VAL A 51 -26.64 -4.05 -18.04
C VAL A 51 -27.69 -5.16 -18.18
N PRO A 52 -28.86 -4.93 -18.75
CA PRO A 52 -29.87 -5.98 -18.95
C PRO A 52 -29.24 -7.17 -19.66
N GLY A 53 -29.10 -8.30 -18.98
CA GLY A 53 -28.53 -9.55 -19.50
C GLY A 53 -27.02 -9.76 -19.28
N GLY A 54 -26.26 -8.81 -18.72
CA GLY A 54 -24.83 -8.95 -18.43
C GLY A 54 -24.56 -9.28 -16.94
N LYS A 55 -23.68 -10.26 -16.68
CA LYS A 55 -23.13 -10.46 -15.32
C LYS A 55 -22.23 -9.26 -14.98
N PRO A 56 -22.24 -8.73 -13.73
CA PRO A 56 -21.30 -7.68 -13.33
C PRO A 56 -19.87 -8.21 -13.49
N VAL A 57 -19.14 -7.64 -14.43
CA VAL A 57 -17.72 -7.93 -14.63
C VAL A 57 -16.95 -6.97 -13.72
N LEU A 58 -16.37 -7.50 -12.63
CA LEU A 58 -15.42 -6.75 -11.82
C LEU A 58 -14.21 -6.43 -12.69
N THR A 59 -13.90 -5.14 -12.86
CA THR A 59 -12.66 -4.74 -13.52
C THR A 59 -11.46 -5.19 -12.67
N GLU A 60 -10.29 -5.33 -13.30
CA GLU A 60 -9.05 -5.66 -12.56
C GLU A 60 -8.77 -4.62 -11.47
N GLU A 61 -8.99 -3.35 -11.76
CA GLU A 61 -8.84 -2.27 -10.78
C GLU A 61 -9.79 -2.42 -9.58
N MET A 62 -11.06 -2.75 -9.81
CA MET A 62 -12.01 -2.99 -8.71
C MET A 62 -11.59 -4.18 -7.85
N ARG A 63 -11.06 -5.24 -8.48
CA ARG A 63 -10.53 -6.40 -7.77
C ARG A 63 -9.34 -5.99 -6.90
N PHE A 64 -8.37 -5.31 -7.49
CA PHE A 64 -7.18 -4.83 -6.78
C PHE A 64 -7.55 -3.94 -5.59
N GLN A 65 -8.47 -2.99 -5.76
CA GLN A 65 -8.91 -2.12 -4.65
C GLN A 65 -9.63 -2.90 -3.54
N THR A 66 -10.36 -3.95 -3.90
CA THR A 66 -11.03 -4.82 -2.92
C THR A 66 -10.01 -5.64 -2.14
N GLU A 67 -9.01 -6.22 -2.81
CA GLU A 67 -7.92 -6.97 -2.20
C GLU A 67 -7.08 -6.06 -1.29
N ARG A 68 -6.75 -4.85 -1.75
CA ARG A 68 -6.07 -3.83 -0.96
C ARG A 68 -6.83 -3.49 0.32
N ALA A 69 -8.13 -3.20 0.22
CA ALA A 69 -8.97 -2.87 1.37
C ALA A 69 -9.04 -4.04 2.37
N PHE A 70 -9.15 -5.27 1.87
CA PHE A 70 -9.16 -6.47 2.69
C PHE A 70 -7.82 -6.70 3.38
N PHE A 71 -6.71 -6.53 2.68
CA PHE A 71 -5.36 -6.62 3.24
C PHE A 71 -5.18 -5.63 4.40
N TYR A 72 -5.50 -4.34 4.20
CA TYR A 72 -5.37 -3.34 5.27
C TYR A 72 -6.28 -3.63 6.46
N TYR A 73 -7.46 -4.20 6.23
CA TYR A 73 -8.32 -4.67 7.31
C TYR A 73 -7.66 -5.79 8.12
N GLN A 74 -6.99 -6.74 7.46
CA GLN A 74 -6.33 -7.87 8.12
C GLN A 74 -5.11 -7.47 8.93
N ILE A 75 -4.30 -6.53 8.43
CA ILE A 75 -3.06 -6.12 9.12
C ILE A 75 -3.30 -5.08 10.23
N LYS A 76 -4.52 -4.52 10.32
CA LYS A 76 -4.85 -3.54 11.34
C LYS A 76 -4.66 -4.13 12.75
N GLY A 77 -3.72 -3.55 13.51
CA GLY A 77 -3.37 -4.02 14.85
C GLY A 77 -2.37 -5.18 14.86
N GLN A 78 -1.85 -5.61 13.70
CA GLN A 78 -0.74 -6.54 13.67
C GLN A 78 0.59 -5.83 13.92
N PRO A 79 1.54 -6.49 14.60
CA PRO A 79 2.88 -5.96 14.76
C PRO A 79 3.55 -5.81 13.41
N PHE A 80 4.52 -4.91 13.34
CA PHE A 80 5.33 -4.71 12.15
C PHE A 80 6.09 -5.98 11.77
N SER A 81 6.15 -6.26 10.46
CA SER A 81 7.16 -7.13 9.85
C SER A 81 7.54 -6.59 8.48
N GLU A 82 8.77 -6.87 8.04
CA GLU A 82 9.23 -6.43 6.72
C GLU A 82 8.45 -7.08 5.58
N ASP A 83 7.97 -8.32 5.76
CA ASP A 83 7.11 -8.96 4.76
C ASP A 83 5.76 -8.27 4.62
N LEU A 84 5.19 -7.77 5.70
CA LEU A 84 3.98 -6.96 5.65
C LEU A 84 4.27 -5.57 5.06
N LEU A 85 5.46 -4.99 5.32
CA LEU A 85 5.90 -3.75 4.67
C LEU A 85 5.97 -3.93 3.15
N LYS A 86 6.60 -5.00 2.65
CA LYS A 86 6.66 -5.32 1.21
C LYS A 86 5.27 -5.42 0.58
N GLN A 87 4.34 -6.07 1.26
CA GLN A 87 2.95 -6.15 0.79
C GLN A 87 2.25 -4.78 0.78
N CYS A 88 2.49 -3.93 1.79
CA CYS A 88 1.99 -2.56 1.79
C CYS A 88 2.53 -1.76 0.60
N LEU A 89 3.84 -1.84 0.31
CA LEU A 89 4.45 -1.16 -0.84
C LEU A 89 3.80 -1.58 -2.15
N TYR A 90 3.52 -2.88 -2.32
CA TYR A 90 2.82 -3.42 -3.48
C TYR A 90 1.39 -2.85 -3.62
N TYR A 91 0.59 -2.89 -2.54
CA TYR A 91 -0.79 -2.40 -2.58
C TYR A 91 -0.90 -0.87 -2.73
N GLU A 92 0.11 -0.12 -2.29
CA GLU A 92 0.20 1.32 -2.51
C GLU A 92 0.82 1.68 -3.87
N ARG A 93 1.24 0.67 -4.66
CA ARG A 93 1.87 0.87 -5.98
C ARG A 93 3.08 1.80 -5.89
N ILE A 94 3.87 1.63 -4.84
CA ILE A 94 5.09 2.41 -4.64
C ILE A 94 6.13 1.93 -5.66
N GLU A 95 6.75 2.89 -6.34
CA GLU A 95 7.81 2.62 -7.30
C GLU A 95 9.13 2.29 -6.58
N TYR A 96 9.97 1.44 -7.18
CA TYR A 96 11.31 1.06 -6.70
C TYR A 96 11.31 0.49 -5.28
N GLN A 97 10.46 -0.50 -5.04
CA GLN A 97 10.19 -1.06 -3.72
C GLN A 97 11.43 -1.54 -2.99
N ASP A 98 12.42 -2.12 -3.70
CA ASP A 98 13.66 -2.62 -3.09
C ASP A 98 14.46 -1.47 -2.47
N ILE A 99 14.65 -0.35 -3.19
CA ILE A 99 15.29 0.85 -2.62
C ILE A 99 14.46 1.45 -1.47
N VAL A 100 13.14 1.42 -1.56
CA VAL A 100 12.25 1.94 -0.51
C VAL A 100 12.34 1.09 0.76
N ILE A 101 12.58 -0.21 0.67
CA ILE A 101 12.86 -1.07 1.83
C ILE A 101 14.20 -0.65 2.46
N LEU A 102 15.26 -0.48 1.67
CA LEU A 102 16.55 0.00 2.18
C LEU A 102 16.43 1.38 2.83
N GLN A 103 15.62 2.29 2.26
CA GLN A 103 15.30 3.56 2.91
C GLN A 103 14.65 3.34 4.27
N SER A 104 13.64 2.48 4.34
CA SER A 104 12.96 2.19 5.61
C SER A 104 13.92 1.63 6.67
N GLN A 105 14.80 0.71 6.29
CA GLN A 105 15.85 0.17 7.16
C GLN A 105 16.83 1.28 7.62
N LEU A 106 17.28 2.14 6.70
CA LEU A 106 18.21 3.22 7.01
C LEU A 106 17.59 4.26 7.95
N GLU A 107 16.37 4.73 7.65
CA GLU A 107 15.67 5.76 8.44
C GLU A 107 15.27 5.28 9.82
N THR A 108 15.01 4.01 9.98
CA THR A 108 14.56 3.43 11.25
C THR A 108 15.69 2.79 12.06
N GLY A 109 16.92 2.77 11.53
CA GLY A 109 18.03 2.02 12.13
C GLY A 109 17.65 0.53 12.26
N TYR A 110 17.24 -0.08 11.16
CA TYR A 110 16.74 -1.46 11.12
C TYR A 110 15.56 -1.69 12.08
N TYR A 111 14.59 -0.78 12.04
CA TYR A 111 13.32 -0.84 12.80
C TYR A 111 13.49 -0.77 14.33
N THR A 112 14.56 -0.13 14.80
CA THR A 112 14.86 0.02 16.23
C THR A 112 14.76 1.45 16.73
N SER A 113 14.64 2.45 15.85
CA SER A 113 14.61 3.85 16.25
C SER A 113 13.35 4.20 17.05
N ASP A 114 13.47 5.16 17.92
CA ASP A 114 12.36 5.63 18.75
C ASP A 114 11.22 6.26 17.90
N VAL A 115 11.57 6.93 16.81
CA VAL A 115 10.58 7.50 15.86
C VAL A 115 9.76 6.41 15.19
N PHE A 116 10.38 5.26 14.88
CA PHE A 116 9.64 4.10 14.38
C PHE A 116 8.79 3.46 15.48
N LEU A 117 9.38 3.15 16.64
CA LEU A 117 8.71 2.37 17.70
C LEU A 117 7.52 3.12 18.34
N ASN A 118 7.65 4.44 18.55
CA ASN A 118 6.65 5.24 19.24
C ASN A 118 5.89 6.21 18.31
N GLY A 119 6.43 6.50 17.13
CA GLY A 119 5.79 7.32 16.10
C GLY A 119 5.15 6.52 14.97
N ASN A 120 5.36 5.18 14.91
CA ASN A 120 4.91 4.33 13.82
C ASN A 120 5.39 4.79 12.44
N ASN A 121 6.57 5.42 12.37
CA ASN A 121 7.08 6.08 11.17
C ASN A 121 8.21 5.25 10.55
N CYS A 122 7.88 4.50 9.50
CA CYS A 122 8.81 3.62 8.80
C CYS A 122 9.85 4.35 7.94
N PHE A 123 9.68 5.64 7.67
CA PHE A 123 10.48 6.37 6.67
C PHE A 123 11.07 7.68 7.20
N GLY A 124 11.03 7.93 8.51
CA GLY A 124 11.55 9.18 9.09
C GLY A 124 10.88 10.45 8.57
N MET A 125 9.69 10.35 7.98
CA MET A 125 9.03 11.48 7.33
C MET A 125 8.64 12.56 8.32
N ARG A 126 8.82 13.83 7.93
CA ARG A 126 8.33 14.99 8.68
C ARG A 126 6.85 15.24 8.37
N PHE A 127 6.14 15.88 9.30
CA PHE A 127 4.74 16.27 9.06
C PHE A 127 4.67 17.28 7.91
N PRO A 128 3.95 17.00 6.80
CA PRO A 128 3.96 17.84 5.62
C PRO A 128 3.14 19.11 5.81
N LYS A 129 3.61 20.23 5.21
CA LYS A 129 2.92 21.52 5.23
C LYS A 129 1.95 21.71 4.06
N THR A 130 2.20 21.05 2.92
CA THR A 130 1.56 21.41 1.63
C THR A 130 0.99 20.22 0.86
N ARG A 131 1.29 18.99 1.22
CA ARG A 131 0.72 17.80 0.58
C ARG A 131 -0.31 17.13 1.49
N PRO A 132 -1.23 16.31 0.95
CA PRO A 132 -2.07 15.44 1.75
C PRO A 132 -1.22 14.50 2.62
N THR A 133 -1.74 14.15 3.79
CA THR A 133 -1.13 13.21 4.72
C THR A 133 -2.19 12.44 5.50
N VAL A 134 -1.83 11.24 5.95
CA VAL A 134 -2.60 10.44 6.90
C VAL A 134 -1.97 10.47 8.31
N ALA A 135 -0.93 11.29 8.51
CA ALA A 135 -0.33 11.46 9.81
C ALA A 135 -1.33 12.07 10.80
N THR A 136 -1.32 11.58 12.03
CA THR A 136 -2.23 11.98 13.10
C THR A 136 -1.63 13.04 14.04
N GLY A 137 -0.32 13.28 13.96
CA GLY A 137 0.39 14.21 14.81
C GLY A 137 1.87 14.30 14.48
N ILE A 138 2.61 14.86 15.45
CA ILE A 138 4.07 15.02 15.38
C ILE A 138 4.68 14.35 16.61
N TYR A 139 5.70 13.54 16.41
CA TYR A 139 6.54 12.93 17.43
C TYR A 139 8.01 13.20 17.10
N LYS A 140 8.73 13.86 18.00
CA LYS A 140 10.16 14.23 17.83
C LYS A 140 10.45 14.84 16.44
N GLU A 141 9.69 15.86 16.04
CA GLU A 141 9.78 16.57 14.76
C GLU A 141 9.38 15.76 13.52
N HIS A 142 9.02 14.49 13.69
CA HIS A 142 8.58 13.61 12.62
C HIS A 142 7.07 13.40 12.64
N ALA A 143 6.52 13.02 11.51
CA ALA A 143 5.11 12.63 11.41
C ALA A 143 4.84 11.39 12.28
N GLN A 144 3.74 11.43 13.02
CA GLN A 144 3.24 10.31 13.84
C GLN A 144 2.03 9.69 13.20
N TYR A 145 1.93 8.37 13.26
CA TYR A 145 0.84 7.60 12.66
C TYR A 145 0.15 6.72 13.69
N SER A 146 -1.13 6.40 13.43
CA SER A 146 -1.90 5.50 14.31
C SER A 146 -1.42 4.05 14.22
N HIS A 147 -0.91 3.67 13.06
CA HIS A 147 -0.36 2.34 12.78
C HIS A 147 0.83 2.49 11.82
N TRP A 148 1.80 1.60 11.89
CA TRP A 148 2.99 1.66 11.02
C TRP A 148 2.65 1.64 9.52
N SER A 149 1.58 0.92 9.11
CA SER A 149 1.15 0.88 7.71
C SER A 149 0.62 2.22 7.19
N ASP A 150 0.15 3.11 8.07
CA ASP A 150 -0.27 4.44 7.67
C ASP A 150 0.91 5.26 7.16
N SER A 151 2.14 5.03 7.70
CA SER A 151 3.35 5.67 7.18
C SER A 151 3.68 5.25 5.76
N VAL A 152 3.31 4.03 5.35
CA VAL A 152 3.47 3.55 3.96
C VAL A 152 2.50 4.26 3.02
N ILE A 153 1.24 4.43 3.45
CA ILE A 153 0.24 5.22 2.71
C ILE A 153 0.73 6.67 2.54
N ASP A 154 1.29 7.25 3.60
CA ASP A 154 1.82 8.62 3.55
C ASP A 154 3.04 8.74 2.63
N TYR A 155 3.89 7.71 2.59
CA TYR A 155 5.01 7.63 1.65
C TYR A 155 4.52 7.57 0.19
N ALA A 156 3.48 6.80 -0.11
CA ALA A 156 2.85 6.77 -1.43
C ALA A 156 2.28 8.14 -1.83
N LEU A 157 1.62 8.83 -0.89
CA LEU A 157 1.16 10.21 -1.11
C LEU A 157 2.32 11.17 -1.38
N TRP A 158 3.45 11.01 -0.69
CA TRP A 158 4.67 11.78 -0.89
C TRP A 158 5.26 11.52 -2.29
N GLN A 159 5.44 10.26 -2.68
CA GLN A 159 5.97 9.89 -3.99
C GLN A 159 5.09 10.45 -5.12
N LYS A 160 3.77 10.24 -5.03
CA LYS A 160 2.79 10.75 -5.99
C LYS A 160 2.80 12.28 -6.08
N TYR A 161 2.98 12.99 -4.96
CA TYR A 161 3.05 14.44 -4.93
C TYR A 161 4.20 14.98 -5.77
N TYR A 162 5.40 14.39 -5.65
CA TYR A 162 6.56 14.83 -6.43
C TYR A 162 6.44 14.42 -7.91
N LEU A 163 5.94 13.22 -8.20
CA LEU A 163 5.70 12.77 -9.57
C LEU A 163 4.70 13.67 -10.30
N SER A 164 3.64 14.12 -9.62
CA SER A 164 2.65 15.05 -10.20
C SER A 164 3.22 16.44 -10.48
N ARG A 165 4.37 16.79 -9.92
CA ARG A 165 5.09 18.05 -10.16
C ARG A 165 6.19 17.96 -11.21
N GLY A 166 6.21 16.89 -11.98
CA GLY A 166 7.16 16.70 -13.08
C GLY A 166 8.51 16.12 -12.67
N TYR A 167 8.72 15.78 -11.41
CA TYR A 167 9.84 14.92 -11.04
C TYR A 167 9.58 13.55 -11.67
N ARG A 168 10.49 13.09 -12.50
CA ARG A 168 10.38 11.78 -13.16
C ARG A 168 11.26 10.77 -12.45
N ILE A 169 10.68 9.66 -12.09
CA ILE A 169 11.41 8.44 -11.81
C ILE A 169 11.56 7.82 -13.18
N GLY A 170 12.79 7.72 -13.69
CA GLY A 170 13.07 7.36 -15.10
C GLY A 170 12.32 6.13 -15.58
N GLY A 171 12.13 6.02 -16.90
CA GLY A 171 11.38 4.92 -17.54
C GLY A 171 12.15 3.59 -17.65
N SER A 172 13.22 3.41 -16.90
CA SER A 172 13.95 2.14 -16.78
C SER A 172 13.77 1.59 -15.37
N ASN A 173 13.77 0.26 -15.22
CA ASN A 173 13.79 -0.42 -13.92
C ASN A 173 15.19 -0.29 -13.23
N ASP A 174 15.92 0.77 -13.51
CA ASP A 174 17.24 0.99 -12.97
C ASP A 174 17.14 1.82 -11.68
N ASP A 175 17.54 1.25 -10.57
CA ASP A 175 17.57 1.84 -9.24
C ASP A 175 18.33 3.18 -9.20
N ALA A 176 19.29 3.38 -10.09
CA ALA A 176 20.05 4.62 -10.23
C ALA A 176 19.15 5.83 -10.48
N PHE A 177 18.05 5.67 -11.22
CA PHE A 177 17.11 6.76 -11.45
C PHE A 177 16.36 7.16 -10.18
N TYR A 178 16.00 6.19 -9.36
CA TYR A 178 15.32 6.49 -8.10
C TYR A 178 16.26 7.16 -7.10
N LEU A 179 17.51 6.74 -7.05
CA LEU A 179 18.54 7.38 -6.22
C LEU A 179 18.78 8.84 -6.63
N VAL A 180 18.80 9.13 -7.95
CA VAL A 180 18.85 10.51 -8.47
C VAL A 180 17.60 11.29 -8.08
N PHE A 181 16.42 10.69 -8.20
CA PHE A 181 15.15 11.30 -7.76
C PHE A 181 15.20 11.69 -6.28
N LEU A 182 15.62 10.80 -5.38
CA LEU A 182 15.75 11.09 -3.95
C LEU A 182 16.67 12.27 -3.67
N LYS A 183 17.77 12.38 -4.40
CA LYS A 183 18.70 13.53 -4.33
C LYS A 183 18.04 14.82 -4.83
N CYS A 184 17.33 14.77 -5.96
CA CYS A 184 16.65 15.94 -6.54
C CYS A 184 15.56 16.49 -5.63
N VAL A 185 14.77 15.64 -4.98
CA VAL A 185 13.71 16.07 -4.05
C VAL A 185 14.24 16.39 -2.65
N ARG A 186 15.54 16.22 -2.43
CA ARG A 186 16.20 16.40 -1.13
C ARG A 186 15.50 15.62 -0.03
N TYR A 187 15.36 14.32 -0.24
CA TYR A 187 14.67 13.43 0.69
C TYR A 187 15.32 13.48 2.08
N ALA A 188 16.65 13.45 2.15
CA ALA A 188 17.44 13.59 3.36
C ALA A 188 18.40 14.78 3.28
N GLU A 189 18.77 15.32 4.43
CA GLU A 189 19.75 16.41 4.57
C GLU A 189 21.20 15.91 4.49
N ASP A 190 21.44 14.62 4.81
CA ASP A 190 22.79 14.02 4.75
C ASP A 190 23.25 13.87 3.28
N PRO A 191 24.35 14.53 2.86
CA PRO A 191 24.87 14.42 1.50
C PRO A 191 25.31 12.99 1.14
N ARG A 192 25.58 12.13 2.11
CA ARG A 192 25.95 10.72 1.91
C ARG A 192 24.77 9.77 1.88
N TYR A 193 23.53 10.29 1.94
CA TYR A 193 22.33 9.47 2.00
C TYR A 193 22.25 8.44 0.88
N VAL A 194 22.40 8.90 -0.37
CA VAL A 194 22.36 8.03 -1.55
C VAL A 194 23.51 7.01 -1.54
N SER A 195 24.73 7.41 -1.15
CA SER A 195 25.86 6.49 -1.06
C SER A 195 25.61 5.37 -0.05
N LYS A 196 24.98 5.67 1.09
CA LYS A 196 24.58 4.67 2.09
C LYS A 196 23.60 3.66 1.52
N LEU A 197 22.59 4.10 0.75
CA LEU A 197 21.63 3.20 0.09
C LEU A 197 22.31 2.29 -0.92
N VAL A 198 23.24 2.82 -1.71
CA VAL A 198 24.06 2.02 -2.67
C VAL A 198 24.89 0.97 -1.93
N GLU A 199 25.56 1.34 -0.85
CA GLU A 199 26.33 0.40 -0.04
C GLU A 199 25.45 -0.71 0.57
N MET A 200 24.23 -0.37 1.00
CA MET A 200 23.28 -1.35 1.53
C MET A 200 22.82 -2.31 0.42
N SER A 201 22.46 -1.81 -0.76
CA SER A 201 22.01 -2.66 -1.88
C SER A 201 23.07 -3.65 -2.33
N GLN A 202 24.37 -3.29 -2.24
CA GLN A 202 25.46 -4.19 -2.59
C GLN A 202 25.69 -5.32 -1.56
N ARG A 203 25.35 -5.07 -0.27
CA ARG A 203 25.49 -6.11 0.77
C ARG A 203 24.42 -7.17 0.69
N ASP A 204 23.22 -6.82 0.25
CA ASP A 204 22.12 -7.78 0.12
C ASP A 204 22.31 -8.76 -1.07
N LEU A 205 23.29 -8.49 -1.96
CA LEU A 205 23.63 -9.32 -3.10
C LEU A 205 24.76 -10.34 -2.80
N THR A 206 25.38 -10.30 -1.62
CA THR A 206 26.49 -11.19 -1.21
C THR A 206 26.04 -12.18 -0.15
#